data_1dc5e13b6ff7d9d8f8adcb5f5314c016
#
_entry.id   1dc5e13b6ff7d9d8f8adcb5f5314c016
#
_cell.length_a   1.000
_cell.length_b   1.000
_cell.length_c   1.000
_cell.angle_alpha   90.00
_cell.angle_beta   90.00
_cell.angle_gamma   90.00
#
_symmetry.space_group_name_H-M   'P 1'
#
loop_
_entity.id
_entity.type
_entity.pdbx_description
1 polymer ?
#
loop_
_entity_poly.entity_id
_entity_poly.type
_entity_poly.pdbx_seq_one_letter_code
_entity_poly.pdbx_strand_id
1 'polypeptide(L)'
;QLTVDGSLTQVISDLPRPNGIAFSPNQGTLYVSNSGLPPVIMAYDVNSSGDLSNSRVFYQSWGDGLAIDEQGNVYVAGPDNGVLIINPSGELLGALNTTQRTSNCAFGDDGYTLYITSDMHLLRIRLNVKGAGF
;
A
#
# COMPACT_ATOMS: atom_id res chain seq x y z
N GLN A 1 3.38 -14.48 8.82
CA GLN A 1 4.79 -14.88 8.94
C GLN A 1 4.89 -16.40 8.76
N LEU A 2 5.77 -16.88 7.87
CA LEU A 2 6.15 -18.28 7.81
C LEU A 2 7.15 -18.53 8.92
N THR A 3 6.79 -19.34 9.89
CA THR A 3 7.74 -19.84 10.89
C THR A 3 8.62 -20.94 10.29
N VAL A 4 9.70 -21.31 10.95
CA VAL A 4 10.63 -22.36 10.47
C VAL A 4 9.92 -23.72 10.29
N ASP A 5 8.78 -23.93 10.95
CA ASP A 5 7.92 -25.12 10.83
C ASP A 5 6.79 -24.94 9.81
N GLY A 6 6.71 -23.80 9.13
CA GLY A 6 5.69 -23.49 8.11
C GLY A 6 4.31 -23.16 8.68
N SER A 7 4.18 -22.87 9.98
CA SER A 7 2.90 -22.47 10.55
C SER A 7 2.51 -21.05 10.15
N LEU A 8 1.19 -20.80 10.03
CA LEU A 8 0.63 -19.48 9.77
C LEU A 8 0.09 -18.90 11.08
N THR A 9 0.44 -17.63 11.35
CA THR A 9 -0.07 -16.90 12.50
C THR A 9 -0.98 -15.76 12.03
N GLN A 10 -2.18 -15.67 12.59
CA GLN A 10 -3.05 -14.53 12.39
C GLN A 10 -2.54 -13.33 13.21
N VAL A 11 -2.24 -12.22 12.54
CA VAL A 11 -1.70 -11.01 13.18
C VAL A 11 -2.72 -9.88 13.34
N ILE A 12 -3.80 -9.87 12.52
CA ILE A 12 -4.92 -8.93 12.56
C ILE A 12 -6.22 -9.71 12.34
N SER A 13 -7.30 -9.33 13.04
CA SER A 13 -8.63 -9.95 12.91
C SER A 13 -9.78 -8.95 12.88
N ASP A 14 -9.48 -7.65 12.90
CA ASP A 14 -10.44 -6.56 13.06
C ASP A 14 -10.79 -5.82 11.76
N LEU A 15 -10.19 -6.21 10.65
CA LEU A 15 -10.52 -5.65 9.34
C LEU A 15 -11.51 -6.55 8.59
N PRO A 16 -12.69 -6.00 8.18
CA PRO A 16 -13.72 -6.78 7.49
C PRO A 16 -13.29 -7.33 6.13
N ARG A 17 -12.44 -6.58 5.41
CA ARG A 17 -11.99 -6.94 4.05
C ARG A 17 -10.58 -6.39 3.78
N PRO A 18 -9.53 -6.93 4.46
CA PRO A 18 -8.15 -6.54 4.17
C PRO A 18 -7.80 -6.90 2.73
N ASN A 19 -7.05 -6.03 2.05
CA ASN A 19 -6.69 -6.18 0.64
C ASN A 19 -5.21 -5.90 0.43
N GLY A 20 -4.81 -4.70 -0.06
CA GLY A 20 -3.41 -4.35 -0.29
C GLY A 20 -2.61 -4.24 1.01
N ILE A 21 -1.33 -4.57 0.92
CA ILE A 21 -0.39 -4.56 2.05
C ILE A 21 0.97 -4.04 1.59
N ALA A 22 1.59 -3.16 2.39
CA ALA A 22 2.94 -2.67 2.13
C ALA A 22 3.62 -2.22 3.43
N PHE A 23 4.96 -2.35 3.49
CA PHE A 23 5.77 -1.85 4.60
C PHE A 23 6.40 -0.51 4.25
N SER A 24 6.57 0.37 5.27
CA SER A 24 7.42 1.56 5.16
C SER A 24 8.86 1.17 4.81
N PRO A 25 9.69 2.09 4.23
CA PRO A 25 11.06 1.76 3.83
C PRO A 25 11.93 1.21 4.96
N ASN A 26 11.72 1.66 6.19
CA ASN A 26 12.42 1.17 7.39
C ASN A 26 11.75 -0.06 8.03
N GLN A 27 10.68 -0.59 7.43
CA GLN A 27 9.88 -1.73 7.89
C GLN A 27 9.23 -1.54 9.28
N GLY A 28 9.24 -0.33 9.83
CA GLY A 28 8.66 -0.02 11.13
C GLY A 28 7.16 0.25 11.12
N THR A 29 6.56 0.38 9.94
CA THR A 29 5.11 0.57 9.77
C THR A 29 4.57 -0.36 8.68
N LEU A 30 3.49 -1.06 9.00
CA LEU A 30 2.71 -1.86 8.05
C LEU A 30 1.46 -1.09 7.67
N TYR A 31 1.24 -0.88 6.37
CA TYR A 31 0.01 -0.33 5.84
C TYR A 31 -0.87 -1.44 5.27
N VAL A 32 -2.16 -1.40 5.58
CA VAL A 32 -3.15 -2.36 5.07
C VAL A 32 -4.39 -1.60 4.59
N SER A 33 -4.76 -1.80 3.33
CA SER A 33 -6.03 -1.28 2.83
C SER A 33 -7.19 -2.17 3.29
N ASN A 34 -8.29 -1.54 3.72
CA ASN A 34 -9.55 -2.21 4.01
C ASN A 34 -10.62 -1.76 3.00
N SER A 35 -11.02 -2.66 2.12
CA SER A 35 -12.09 -2.42 1.14
C SER A 35 -13.49 -2.65 1.74
N GLY A 36 -13.57 -3.11 2.99
CA GLY A 36 -14.83 -3.23 3.75
C GLY A 36 -15.28 -1.89 4.34
N LEU A 37 -16.38 -1.91 5.10
CA LEU A 37 -16.89 -0.70 5.75
C LEU A 37 -16.40 -0.64 7.22
N PRO A 38 -15.88 0.52 7.68
CA PRO A 38 -15.55 1.70 6.88
C PRO A 38 -14.35 1.47 5.96
N PRO A 39 -14.33 2.08 4.75
CA PRO A 39 -13.20 1.97 3.84
C PRO A 39 -12.05 2.86 4.33
N VAL A 40 -10.93 2.25 4.69
CA VAL A 40 -9.77 2.94 5.28
C VAL A 40 -8.46 2.29 4.84
N ILE A 41 -7.39 3.07 4.85
CA ILE A 41 -6.03 2.56 4.90
C ILE A 41 -5.58 2.62 6.35
N MET A 42 -5.25 1.48 6.93
CA MET A 42 -4.74 1.36 8.29
C MET A 42 -3.23 1.38 8.32
N ALA A 43 -2.65 1.88 9.40
CA ALA A 43 -1.24 1.77 9.71
C ALA A 43 -1.07 1.10 11.08
N TYR A 44 -0.08 0.23 11.17
CA TYR A 44 0.32 -0.51 12.38
C TYR A 44 1.81 -0.33 12.59
N ASP A 45 2.23 -0.09 13.82
CA ASP A 45 3.63 -0.15 14.18
C ASP A 45 4.10 -1.60 14.25
N VAL A 46 5.29 -1.87 13.74
CA VAL A 46 5.89 -3.21 13.67
C VAL A 46 7.12 -3.25 14.56
N ASN A 47 7.15 -4.14 15.54
CA ASN A 47 8.31 -4.34 16.38
C ASN A 47 9.34 -5.31 15.75
N SER A 48 10.49 -5.50 16.41
CA SER A 48 11.55 -6.39 15.92
C SER A 48 11.17 -7.88 15.87
N SER A 49 10.11 -8.28 16.57
CA SER A 49 9.57 -9.64 16.54
C SER A 49 8.52 -9.83 15.43
N GLY A 50 8.13 -8.73 14.76
CA GLY A 50 7.07 -8.73 13.72
C GLY A 50 5.66 -8.59 14.30
N ASP A 51 5.51 -8.31 15.62
CA ASP A 51 4.21 -8.06 16.20
C ASP A 51 3.71 -6.67 15.83
N LEU A 52 2.39 -6.56 15.69
CA LEU A 52 1.71 -5.33 15.32
C LEU A 52 1.11 -4.64 16.54
N SER A 53 1.23 -3.31 16.59
CA SER A 53 0.70 -2.46 17.66
C SER A 53 0.26 -1.10 17.13
N ASN A 54 -0.32 -0.25 17.99
CA ASN A 54 -0.68 1.13 17.68
C ASN A 54 -1.47 1.28 16.36
N SER A 55 -2.51 0.45 16.18
CA SER A 55 -3.38 0.53 15.00
C SER A 55 -4.02 1.91 14.89
N ARG A 56 -3.98 2.50 13.70
CA ARG A 56 -4.56 3.83 13.43
C ARG A 56 -5.03 3.94 11.99
N VAL A 57 -6.06 4.76 11.78
CA VAL A 57 -6.45 5.14 10.43
C VAL A 57 -5.36 6.04 9.86
N PHE A 58 -4.73 5.61 8.79
CA PHE A 58 -3.74 6.39 8.05
C PHE A 58 -4.41 7.32 7.05
N TYR A 59 -5.40 6.81 6.30
CA TYR A 59 -6.15 7.58 5.32
C TYR A 59 -7.57 7.06 5.14
N GLN A 60 -8.52 7.98 4.96
CA GLN A 60 -9.94 7.66 4.76
C GLN A 60 -10.22 7.44 3.27
N SER A 61 -9.98 6.22 2.81
CA SER A 61 -10.33 5.77 1.46
C SER A 61 -10.35 4.25 1.41
N TRP A 62 -11.15 3.69 0.51
CA TRP A 62 -10.90 2.30 0.14
C TRP A 62 -9.62 2.21 -0.70
N GLY A 63 -9.03 1.05 -0.76
CA GLY A 63 -7.86 0.77 -1.60
C GLY A 63 -7.82 -0.70 -1.96
N ASP A 64 -7.23 -0.98 -3.11
CA ASP A 64 -6.91 -2.33 -3.57
C ASP A 64 -5.42 -2.59 -3.28
N GLY A 65 -4.54 -2.63 -4.26
CA GLY A 65 -3.11 -2.80 -4.06
C GLY A 65 -2.41 -1.56 -3.52
N LEU A 66 -1.28 -1.78 -2.82
CA LEU A 66 -0.43 -0.73 -2.25
C LEU A 66 1.01 -0.87 -2.75
N ALA A 67 1.69 0.27 -2.97
CA ALA A 67 3.13 0.36 -3.13
C ALA A 67 3.68 1.52 -2.30
N ILE A 68 4.99 1.51 -2.03
CA ILE A 68 5.66 2.53 -1.21
C ILE A 68 6.93 2.98 -1.94
N ASP A 69 7.22 4.29 -1.90
CA ASP A 69 8.49 4.82 -2.38
C ASP A 69 9.54 4.97 -1.26
N GLU A 70 10.77 5.31 -1.62
CA GLU A 70 11.90 5.48 -0.68
C GLU A 70 11.69 6.64 0.31
N GLN A 71 10.80 7.61 0.00
CA GLN A 71 10.42 8.70 0.89
C GLN A 71 9.30 8.31 1.86
N GLY A 72 8.72 7.10 1.70
CA GLY A 72 7.63 6.58 2.51
C GLY A 72 6.25 7.01 2.02
N ASN A 73 6.13 7.62 0.83
CA ASN A 73 4.82 7.92 0.27
C ASN A 73 4.11 6.62 -0.12
N VAL A 74 2.84 6.53 0.23
CA VAL A 74 1.97 5.36 -0.03
C VAL A 74 1.18 5.59 -1.30
N TYR A 75 1.33 4.69 -2.25
CA TYR A 75 0.59 4.63 -3.50
C TYR A 75 -0.58 3.67 -3.33
N VAL A 76 -1.81 4.18 -3.41
CA VAL A 76 -3.04 3.42 -3.18
C VAL A 76 -3.77 3.26 -4.51
N ALA A 77 -3.73 2.06 -5.08
CA ALA A 77 -4.49 1.73 -6.28
C ALA A 77 -5.97 1.55 -5.96
N GLY A 78 -6.84 1.99 -6.86
CA GLY A 78 -8.29 1.76 -6.80
C GLY A 78 -9.13 3.02 -6.79
N PRO A 79 -8.96 3.96 -5.84
CA PRO A 79 -9.83 5.13 -5.74
C PRO A 79 -9.89 5.95 -7.02
N ASP A 80 -11.09 6.37 -7.40
CA ASP A 80 -11.35 7.29 -8.51
C ASP A 80 -10.71 6.89 -9.86
N ASN A 81 -10.63 5.58 -10.13
CA ASN A 81 -9.97 5.03 -11.32
C ASN A 81 -8.52 5.51 -11.44
N GLY A 82 -7.74 5.32 -10.38
CA GLY A 82 -6.37 5.78 -10.37
C GLY A 82 -5.53 5.25 -9.22
N VAL A 83 -4.45 5.96 -8.95
CA VAL A 83 -3.55 5.70 -7.82
C VAL A 83 -3.40 6.99 -7.03
N LEU A 84 -3.85 7.00 -5.77
CA LEU A 84 -3.60 8.10 -4.84
C LEU A 84 -2.15 8.02 -4.34
N ILE A 85 -1.52 9.18 -4.12
CA ILE A 85 -0.19 9.29 -3.53
C ILE A 85 -0.32 10.07 -2.23
N ILE A 86 -0.01 9.43 -1.11
CA ILE A 86 -0.22 9.95 0.24
C ILE A 86 1.12 9.98 0.96
N ASN A 87 1.48 11.13 1.56
CA ASN A 87 2.75 11.25 2.27
C ASN A 87 2.71 10.49 3.63
N PRO A 88 3.87 10.28 4.31
CA PRO A 88 3.91 9.59 5.59
C PRO A 88 3.06 10.23 6.72
N SER A 89 2.70 11.51 6.58
CA SER A 89 1.82 12.21 7.54
C SER A 89 0.33 11.95 7.28
N GLY A 90 -0.03 11.21 6.21
CA GLY A 90 -1.42 10.95 5.84
C GLY A 90 -2.05 12.06 4.97
N GLU A 91 -1.25 12.95 4.37
CA GLU A 91 -1.74 14.02 3.49
C GLU A 91 -1.70 13.55 2.03
N LEU A 92 -2.75 13.84 1.27
CA LEU A 92 -2.81 13.55 -0.15
C LEU A 92 -1.89 14.51 -0.93
N LEU A 93 -0.88 13.96 -1.60
CA LEU A 93 0.02 14.71 -2.48
C LEU A 93 -0.58 14.88 -3.89
N GLY A 94 -1.35 13.90 -4.36
CA GLY A 94 -1.94 13.90 -5.68
C GLY A 94 -2.48 12.55 -6.09
N ALA A 95 -2.90 12.44 -7.35
CA ALA A 95 -3.40 11.20 -7.92
C ALA A 95 -2.95 11.02 -9.36
N LEU A 96 -2.67 9.78 -9.74
CA LEU A 96 -2.47 9.35 -11.12
C LEU A 96 -3.81 8.84 -11.65
N ASN A 97 -4.40 9.53 -12.63
CA ASN A 97 -5.65 9.11 -13.23
C ASN A 97 -5.37 8.15 -14.39
N THR A 98 -5.91 6.95 -14.32
CA THR A 98 -5.78 5.89 -15.33
C THR A 98 -7.01 5.79 -16.26
N THR A 99 -8.06 6.56 -15.99
CA THR A 99 -9.35 6.55 -16.67
C THR A 99 -10.14 5.25 -16.55
N GLN A 100 -9.53 4.16 -16.10
CA GLN A 100 -10.13 2.84 -15.90
C GLN A 100 -9.95 2.39 -14.46
N ARG A 101 -10.72 1.38 -14.04
CA ARG A 101 -10.60 0.80 -12.69
C ARG A 101 -9.19 0.27 -12.47
N THR A 102 -8.58 0.66 -11.37
CA THR A 102 -7.21 0.31 -11.01
C THR A 102 -7.23 -0.66 -9.83
N SER A 103 -6.45 -1.72 -9.90
CA SER A 103 -6.44 -2.76 -8.87
C SER A 103 -5.10 -2.90 -8.16
N ASN A 104 -3.98 -2.60 -8.81
CA ASN A 104 -2.68 -2.77 -8.18
C ASN A 104 -1.64 -1.85 -8.81
N CYS A 105 -0.55 -1.59 -8.08
CA CYS A 105 0.62 -0.92 -8.60
C CYS A 105 1.88 -1.48 -7.91
N ALA A 106 2.99 -1.43 -8.64
CA ALA A 106 4.29 -1.88 -8.14
C ALA A 106 5.42 -1.12 -8.83
N PHE A 107 6.47 -0.78 -8.07
CA PHE A 107 7.71 -0.28 -8.64
C PHE A 107 8.50 -1.42 -9.29
N GLY A 108 9.22 -1.10 -10.35
CA GLY A 108 10.04 -2.05 -11.09
C GLY A 108 11.16 -1.37 -11.88
N ASP A 109 11.85 -2.14 -12.75
CA ASP A 109 13.02 -1.74 -13.51
C ASP A 109 14.16 -1.25 -12.59
N ASP A 110 14.57 0.01 -12.78
CA ASP A 110 15.59 0.70 -11.97
C ASP A 110 15.02 1.32 -10.67
N GLY A 111 13.76 1.01 -10.35
CA GLY A 111 13.02 1.54 -9.19
C GLY A 111 12.25 2.83 -9.47
N TYR A 112 12.51 3.53 -10.57
CA TYR A 112 11.81 4.78 -10.91
C TYR A 112 10.52 4.58 -11.72
N THR A 113 10.24 3.37 -12.16
CA THR A 113 9.06 3.06 -12.97
C THR A 113 7.98 2.42 -12.12
N LEU A 114 6.81 3.05 -12.05
CA LEU A 114 5.61 2.50 -11.44
C LEU A 114 4.77 1.81 -12.52
N TYR A 115 4.51 0.53 -12.34
CA TYR A 115 3.57 -0.27 -13.14
C TYR A 115 2.22 -0.30 -12.47
N ILE A 116 1.15 -0.21 -13.25
CA ILE A 116 -0.22 -0.10 -12.74
C ILE A 116 -1.11 -1.05 -13.56
N THR A 117 -1.83 -1.94 -12.87
CA THR A 117 -2.89 -2.74 -13.49
C THR A 117 -4.19 -1.93 -13.48
N SER A 118 -4.74 -1.70 -14.66
CA SER A 118 -5.91 -0.84 -14.85
C SER A 118 -6.88 -1.50 -15.83
N ASP A 119 -7.88 -2.18 -15.32
CA ASP A 119 -8.84 -2.99 -16.06
C ASP A 119 -8.13 -3.98 -17.01
N MET A 120 -8.28 -3.82 -18.34
CA MET A 120 -7.61 -4.65 -19.35
C MET A 120 -6.20 -4.15 -19.73
N HIS A 121 -5.71 -3.09 -19.08
CA HIS A 121 -4.43 -2.44 -19.40
C HIS A 121 -3.38 -2.67 -18.33
N LEU A 122 -2.14 -2.85 -18.76
CA LEU A 122 -0.95 -2.68 -17.94
C LEU A 122 -0.29 -1.36 -18.34
N LEU A 123 -0.29 -0.40 -17.44
CA LEU A 123 0.26 0.94 -17.64
C LEU A 123 1.60 1.06 -16.94
N ARG A 124 2.41 2.02 -17.34
CA ARG A 124 3.61 2.42 -16.60
C ARG A 124 3.83 3.92 -16.69
N ILE A 125 4.40 4.46 -15.62
CA ILE A 125 4.84 5.86 -15.55
C ILE A 125 6.21 5.93 -14.89
N ARG A 126 7.09 6.80 -15.40
CA ARG A 126 8.36 7.08 -14.75
C ARG A 126 8.18 8.23 -13.76
N LEU A 127 8.66 8.02 -12.54
CA LEU A 127 8.61 8.96 -11.43
C LEU A 127 10.02 9.52 -11.15
N ASN A 128 10.10 10.57 -10.33
CA ASN A 128 11.36 11.18 -9.87
C ASN A 128 11.81 10.62 -8.51
N VAL A 129 11.16 9.60 -8.01
CA VAL A 129 11.42 8.93 -6.73
C VAL A 129 11.48 7.43 -6.98
N LYS A 130 12.31 6.73 -6.24
CA LYS A 130 12.40 5.27 -6.31
C LYS A 130 11.37 4.59 -5.41
N GLY A 131 10.93 3.43 -5.82
CA GLY A 131 10.25 2.50 -4.95
C GLY A 131 11.13 2.06 -3.77
N ALA A 132 10.51 1.78 -2.65
CA ALA A 132 11.22 1.25 -1.49
C ALA A 132 11.83 -0.12 -1.81
N GLY A 133 13.11 -0.29 -1.49
CA GLY A 133 13.85 -1.54 -1.72
C GLY A 133 14.65 -1.61 -3.02
N PHE A 134 14.75 -0.52 -3.79
CA PHE A 134 15.57 -0.42 -5.01
C PHE A 134 16.86 0.36 -4.82
#